data_c496f14de7859f1016e9a4ca241e3d1d
#
_entry.id   c496f14de7859f1016e9a4ca241e3d1d
#
_cell.length_a   1.000
_cell.length_b   1.000
_cell.length_c   1.000
_cell.angle_alpha   90.00
_cell.angle_beta   90.00
_cell.angle_gamma   90.00
#
_symmetry.space_group_name_H-M   'P 1'
#
loop_
_entity.id
_entity.type
_entity.pdbx_description
1 polymer ?
#
loop_
_entity_poly.entity_id
_entity_poly.type
_entity_poly.pdbx_seq_one_letter_code
_entity_poly.pdbx_strand_id
1 'polypeptide(L)'
;MPNGPGGSQRQAAYRDRGVHRRRNNRHLQRKLWPAQCQCRTNRQTAARITPQSVAMSHNESAMSSVSRRKAYRAAILHSIADPAEVAVEASYEYFADGLLLVENGKIISVGNADDLLDSLDGDVELIEYPDALITPGFIDTHIHLPQTGMIGAYGEQLLDWLNTYTFPCESQFADPEHSAQVADIFIKELLRNGTTTALVFGSVHKESVEAFFNAAQALDLRMIAGKVMMDRNAPDYLVDTPESGYADSKALIERWHGKGRLSYAVTPRFAPTSSPEQLSLAGQLLTEHPGLYMQTHISENLQEIEWVKALFPERKHYLDVYDHFNLLGERSVFAHGVHLCNEQCARLAQTGSAIAFCPTSNLFLGSGLFNLPMVEKHKVNVGLGTDVGGGTSFSILQTLNEAYKVMQMQGARLNPFKSLYLATLGGARALRLEDKVGSLKPGNEADFLVLDYNATPLLSYRLKQAKDIEEILFVLMTIGDDRTVKQTWSGGRLVHDRG
;
A
#
# COMPACT_ATOMS: atom_id res chain seq x y z
N MET A 1 -1.94 -68.57 -17.75
CA MET A 1 -2.44 -69.00 -19.08
C MET A 1 -3.97 -69.02 -19.08
N PRO A 2 -4.69 -68.66 -20.19
CA PRO A 2 -4.29 -67.76 -21.26
C PRO A 2 -5.39 -66.74 -21.67
N ASN A 3 -5.00 -65.84 -22.53
CA ASN A 3 -5.70 -65.23 -23.66
C ASN A 3 -6.62 -64.00 -23.48
N GLY A 4 -6.14 -62.91 -24.08
CA GLY A 4 -6.85 -61.76 -24.61
C GLY A 4 -7.64 -62.13 -25.93
N PRO A 5 -7.95 -61.22 -26.91
CA PRO A 5 -7.52 -59.84 -27.17
C PRO A 5 -8.62 -58.92 -27.79
N GLY A 6 -8.26 -57.75 -28.19
CA GLY A 6 -8.92 -56.92 -29.21
C GLY A 6 -9.41 -55.57 -28.68
N GLY A 7 -9.04 -54.41 -29.10
CA GLY A 7 -8.60 -53.88 -30.40
C GLY A 7 -9.46 -52.67 -30.69
N SER A 8 -8.93 -51.50 -30.81
CA SER A 8 -8.93 -50.67 -32.03
C SER A 8 -8.55 -49.20 -31.79
N GLN A 9 -7.56 -48.84 -32.52
CA GLN A 9 -7.06 -47.48 -32.77
C GLN A 9 -8.14 -46.62 -33.43
N ARG A 10 -8.23 -45.34 -33.08
CA ARG A 10 -8.52 -44.26 -34.04
C ARG A 10 -7.57 -43.09 -33.79
N GLN A 11 -6.48 -43.07 -34.53
CA GLN A 11 -5.74 -41.87 -34.87
C GLN A 11 -6.57 -41.05 -35.83
N ALA A 12 -6.77 -39.78 -35.54
CA ALA A 12 -7.19 -38.79 -36.52
C ALA A 12 -6.07 -37.79 -36.70
N ALA A 13 -5.45 -37.88 -37.89
CA ALA A 13 -4.46 -36.97 -38.39
C ALA A 13 -5.02 -35.58 -38.61
N TYR A 14 -4.38 -34.54 -38.11
CA TYR A 14 -4.59 -33.17 -38.54
C TYR A 14 -3.49 -32.78 -39.54
N ARG A 15 -3.94 -32.57 -40.79
CA ARG A 15 -3.09 -32.14 -41.90
C ARG A 15 -2.77 -30.65 -41.79
N ASP A 16 -1.48 -30.41 -41.94
CA ASP A 16 -0.79 -29.17 -42.29
C ASP A 16 -1.49 -28.43 -43.45
N ARG A 17 -1.84 -27.15 -43.28
CA ARG A 17 -2.00 -26.17 -44.35
C ARG A 17 -1.35 -24.86 -43.91
N GLY A 18 -0.10 -24.69 -44.31
CA GLY A 18 0.54 -23.40 -44.36
C GLY A 18 -0.21 -22.45 -45.29
N VAL A 19 -0.57 -21.27 -44.82
CA VAL A 19 -0.87 -20.11 -45.65
C VAL A 19 -0.22 -18.87 -45.04
N HIS A 20 0.74 -18.34 -45.75
CA HIS A 20 1.29 -17.01 -45.58
C HIS A 20 0.19 -15.96 -45.56
N ARG A 21 0.09 -15.17 -44.48
CA ARG A 21 -0.50 -13.83 -44.55
C ARG A 21 0.25 -12.87 -43.62
N ARG A 22 1.21 -12.14 -44.21
CA ARG A 22 1.54 -10.80 -43.75
C ARG A 22 0.34 -9.91 -44.08
N ARG A 23 -0.44 -9.48 -43.07
CA ARG A 23 -1.36 -8.33 -43.19
C ARG A 23 -1.65 -7.71 -41.84
N ASN A 24 -1.22 -6.47 -41.70
CA ASN A 24 -1.80 -5.36 -40.95
C ASN A 24 -1.99 -5.47 -39.44
N ASN A 25 -0.99 -5.02 -38.71
CA ASN A 25 -1.04 -4.64 -37.29
C ASN A 25 -1.92 -3.38 -36.99
N ARG A 26 -2.60 -2.82 -38.02
CA ARG A 26 -3.51 -1.67 -37.86
C ARG A 26 -4.92 -2.03 -37.41
N HIS A 27 -5.27 -3.31 -37.35
CA HIS A 27 -6.64 -3.73 -36.96
C HIS A 27 -6.80 -4.03 -35.47
N LEU A 28 -5.74 -4.28 -34.72
CA LEU A 28 -5.79 -4.45 -33.27
C LEU A 28 -5.97 -3.12 -32.54
N GLN A 29 -5.42 -2.03 -33.08
CA GLN A 29 -5.56 -0.69 -32.48
C GLN A 29 -6.98 -0.10 -32.60
N ARG A 30 -7.83 -0.57 -33.54
CA ARG A 30 -9.20 -0.04 -33.72
C ARG A 30 -10.28 -0.79 -32.91
N LYS A 31 -9.98 -1.93 -32.31
CA LYS A 31 -10.94 -2.66 -31.45
C LYS A 31 -10.89 -2.28 -29.98
N LEU A 32 -9.87 -1.53 -29.56
CA LEU A 32 -9.69 -1.11 -28.15
C LEU A 32 -10.29 0.26 -27.83
N TRP A 33 -10.90 0.96 -28.81
CA TRP A 33 -11.43 2.30 -28.57
C TRP A 33 -12.79 2.51 -29.26
N PRO A 34 -13.93 2.31 -28.58
CA PRO A 34 -15.23 2.78 -29.08
C PRO A 34 -15.36 4.28 -28.84
N ALA A 35 -15.65 5.04 -29.91
CA ALA A 35 -15.92 6.46 -29.84
C ALA A 35 -17.25 6.76 -29.14
N GLN A 36 -17.21 7.74 -28.24
CA GLN A 36 -18.30 8.58 -27.74
C GLN A 36 -19.47 7.91 -27.01
N CYS A 37 -19.40 7.91 -25.69
CA CYS A 37 -20.57 7.94 -24.83
C CYS A 37 -20.89 9.40 -24.47
N GLN A 38 -22.00 9.93 -24.98
CA GLN A 38 -22.52 11.25 -24.58
C GLN A 38 -23.16 11.15 -23.19
N CYS A 39 -22.53 11.73 -22.20
CA CYS A 39 -23.12 11.92 -20.87
C CYS A 39 -24.28 12.93 -20.96
N ARG A 40 -25.51 12.47 -20.69
CA ARG A 40 -26.64 13.35 -20.41
C ARG A 40 -26.47 13.98 -19.03
N THR A 41 -26.28 15.29 -19.03
CA THR A 41 -26.29 16.10 -17.80
C THR A 41 -27.70 16.19 -17.25
N ASN A 42 -27.96 15.55 -16.12
CA ASN A 42 -29.15 15.79 -15.31
C ASN A 42 -28.83 16.91 -14.30
N ARG A 43 -29.24 18.15 -14.63
CA ARG A 43 -29.25 19.26 -13.64
C ARG A 43 -30.42 19.02 -12.69
N GLN A 44 -30.12 18.59 -11.46
CA GLN A 44 -31.02 18.77 -10.32
C GLN A 44 -30.40 19.77 -9.36
N THR A 45 -31.23 20.75 -9.04
CA THR A 45 -31.03 21.92 -8.19
C THR A 45 -30.44 21.55 -6.82
N ALA A 46 -29.22 22.00 -6.54
CA ALA A 46 -28.63 21.96 -5.22
C ALA A 46 -29.08 23.20 -4.41
N ALA A 47 -29.66 22.97 -3.26
CA ALA A 47 -29.98 24.00 -2.27
C ALA A 47 -28.67 24.55 -1.69
N ARG A 48 -28.55 25.89 -1.69
CA ARG A 48 -27.43 26.61 -1.07
C ARG A 48 -27.48 26.44 0.46
N ILE A 49 -26.47 25.78 1.00
CA ILE A 49 -26.15 25.84 2.44
C ILE A 49 -25.06 26.90 2.59
N THR A 50 -25.38 27.99 3.30
CA THR A 50 -24.45 29.06 3.66
C THR A 50 -23.47 28.56 4.74
N PRO A 51 -22.16 28.83 4.63
CA PRO A 51 -21.22 28.48 5.68
C PRO A 51 -21.35 29.50 6.83
N GLN A 52 -21.68 29.03 8.03
CA GLN A 52 -21.46 29.80 9.23
C GLN A 52 -19.97 29.79 9.57
N SER A 53 -19.35 30.97 9.48
CA SER A 53 -17.99 31.20 9.94
C SER A 53 -17.94 31.13 11.47
N VAL A 54 -17.34 30.06 12.02
CA VAL A 54 -16.90 30.02 13.41
C VAL A 54 -15.54 30.69 13.48
N ALA A 55 -15.51 31.93 13.92
CA ALA A 55 -14.28 32.65 14.26
C ALA A 55 -13.67 32.01 15.52
N MET A 56 -12.58 31.25 15.34
CA MET A 56 -11.71 30.88 16.45
C MET A 56 -10.84 32.07 16.81
N SER A 57 -11.04 32.61 18.00
CA SER A 57 -10.18 33.63 18.60
C SER A 57 -8.80 33.02 18.87
N HIS A 58 -7.77 33.52 18.19
CA HIS A 58 -6.38 33.28 18.55
C HIS A 58 -6.08 33.97 19.89
N ASN A 59 -5.96 33.18 20.93
CA ASN A 59 -5.35 33.59 22.17
C ASN A 59 -3.96 32.93 22.24
N GLU A 60 -2.95 33.61 21.68
CA GLU A 60 -1.54 33.26 21.88
C GLU A 60 -1.14 33.64 23.30
N SER A 61 -1.36 32.75 24.24
CA SER A 61 -0.63 32.76 25.50
C SER A 61 0.54 31.80 25.36
N ALA A 62 1.77 32.34 25.34
CA ALA A 62 3.00 31.60 25.45
C ALA A 62 3.01 30.82 26.78
N MET A 63 2.45 29.62 26.80
CA MET A 63 2.68 28.62 27.85
C MET A 63 3.91 27.83 27.45
N SER A 64 4.94 27.85 28.29
CA SER A 64 6.06 26.93 28.27
C SER A 64 5.51 25.52 28.05
N SER A 65 5.89 24.87 26.96
CA SER A 65 5.49 23.48 26.68
C SER A 65 6.24 22.57 27.64
N VAL A 66 5.65 22.33 28.80
CA VAL A 66 6.02 21.18 29.62
C VAL A 66 5.69 19.96 28.75
N SER A 67 6.72 19.26 28.31
CA SER A 67 6.59 17.99 27.58
C SER A 67 5.77 17.03 28.46
N ARG A 68 4.51 16.78 28.09
CA ARG A 68 3.69 15.82 28.83
C ARG A 68 4.07 14.42 28.37
N ARG A 69 4.67 13.66 29.26
CA ARG A 69 4.88 12.23 29.10
C ARG A 69 3.54 11.52 29.21
N LYS A 70 3.31 10.54 28.37
CA LYS A 70 2.12 9.67 28.41
C LYS A 70 2.57 8.22 28.47
N ALA A 71 1.93 7.45 29.34
CA ALA A 71 2.11 6.03 29.46
C ALA A 71 0.81 5.31 29.05
N TYR A 72 0.92 4.29 28.22
CA TYR A 72 -0.20 3.50 27.73
C TYR A 72 -0.03 2.06 28.22
N ARG A 73 -0.99 1.57 29.01
CA ARG A 73 -0.98 0.22 29.56
C ARG A 73 -1.99 -0.66 28.85
N ALA A 74 -1.53 -1.77 28.27
CA ALA A 74 -2.33 -2.78 27.58
C ALA A 74 -1.50 -4.05 27.37
N ALA A 75 -2.08 -5.09 26.75
CA ALA A 75 -1.26 -6.07 26.06
C ALA A 75 -0.52 -5.36 24.91
N ILE A 76 0.77 -5.62 24.73
CA ILE A 76 1.60 -4.96 23.70
C ILE A 76 2.33 -6.03 22.88
N LEU A 77 2.27 -5.92 21.55
CA LEU A 77 2.95 -6.82 20.61
C LEU A 77 3.59 -6.02 19.48
N HIS A 78 4.87 -6.24 19.21
CA HIS A 78 5.52 -5.69 18.03
C HIS A 78 6.60 -6.62 17.48
N SER A 79 6.81 -6.55 16.15
CA SER A 79 7.88 -7.27 15.48
C SER A 79 9.23 -6.59 15.71
N ILE A 80 10.29 -7.41 15.93
CA ILE A 80 11.69 -6.97 16.05
C ILE A 80 12.59 -7.55 14.97
N ALA A 81 12.19 -8.67 14.35
CA ALA A 81 12.88 -9.31 13.23
C ALA A 81 11.88 -9.97 12.27
N ASP A 82 12.36 -10.44 11.12
CA ASP A 82 11.56 -11.23 10.18
C ASP A 82 11.47 -12.69 10.64
N PRO A 83 10.26 -13.25 10.85
CA PRO A 83 10.09 -14.68 11.19
C PRO A 83 10.59 -15.64 10.10
N ALA A 84 10.87 -15.17 8.87
CA ALA A 84 11.52 -15.98 7.84
C ALA A 84 13.04 -16.06 7.99
N GLU A 85 13.64 -15.16 8.79
CA GLU A 85 15.10 -15.07 9.00
C GLU A 85 15.55 -15.63 10.35
N VAL A 86 14.67 -15.61 11.35
CA VAL A 86 14.94 -16.06 12.73
C VAL A 86 13.86 -17.01 13.22
N ALA A 87 14.08 -17.67 14.38
CA ALA A 87 13.01 -18.41 15.04
C ALA A 87 11.83 -17.50 15.36
N VAL A 88 10.59 -18.01 15.24
CA VAL A 88 9.39 -17.19 15.40
C VAL A 88 9.39 -16.46 16.74
N GLU A 89 9.75 -17.15 17.83
CA GLU A 89 9.80 -16.61 19.19
C GLU A 89 10.85 -15.48 19.36
N ALA A 90 11.84 -15.43 18.48
CA ALA A 90 12.87 -14.38 18.45
C ALA A 90 12.51 -13.23 17.50
N SER A 91 11.36 -13.27 16.84
CA SER A 91 10.94 -12.28 15.83
C SER A 91 10.04 -11.17 16.38
N TYR A 92 9.55 -11.31 17.61
CA TYR A 92 8.64 -10.35 18.23
C TYR A 92 8.93 -10.18 19.72
N GLU A 93 8.43 -9.10 20.31
CA GLU A 93 8.29 -8.91 21.75
C GLU A 93 6.79 -8.81 22.08
N TYR A 94 6.38 -9.54 23.13
CA TYR A 94 5.02 -9.57 23.64
C TYR A 94 5.01 -9.35 25.15
N PHE A 95 4.24 -8.37 25.59
CA PHE A 95 4.01 -8.04 27.01
C PHE A 95 2.51 -8.18 27.28
N ALA A 96 2.10 -9.20 28.03
CA ALA A 96 0.67 -9.45 28.33
C ALA A 96 0.02 -8.32 29.16
N ASP A 97 0.82 -7.70 30.03
CA ASP A 97 0.54 -6.45 30.72
C ASP A 97 1.73 -5.52 30.48
N GLY A 98 1.66 -4.81 29.36
CA GLY A 98 2.75 -3.96 28.89
C GLY A 98 2.50 -2.50 29.19
N LEU A 99 3.59 -1.73 29.21
CA LEU A 99 3.61 -0.28 29.30
C LEU A 99 4.42 0.33 28.16
N LEU A 100 3.81 1.25 27.41
CA LEU A 100 4.44 2.05 26.37
C LEU A 100 4.55 3.50 26.86
N LEU A 101 5.79 3.99 27.05
CA LEU A 101 6.05 5.37 27.45
C LEU A 101 6.41 6.22 26.24
N VAL A 102 5.68 7.33 26.07
CA VAL A 102 5.83 8.27 24.94
C VAL A 102 6.14 9.66 25.45
N GLU A 103 7.11 10.32 24.85
CA GLU A 103 7.46 11.72 25.07
C GLU A 103 7.81 12.43 23.76
N ASN A 104 7.24 13.61 23.55
CA ASN A 104 7.51 14.42 22.34
C ASN A 104 7.33 13.66 21.01
N GLY A 105 6.32 12.77 20.94
CA GLY A 105 6.03 11.99 19.75
C GLY A 105 6.99 10.82 19.49
N LYS A 106 7.86 10.51 20.47
CA LYS A 106 8.83 9.39 20.42
C LYS A 106 8.55 8.38 21.51
N ILE A 107 8.82 7.11 21.21
CA ILE A 107 8.80 6.04 22.19
C ILE A 107 10.06 6.15 23.04
N ILE A 108 9.87 6.22 24.35
CA ILE A 108 10.95 6.28 25.34
C ILE A 108 11.29 4.88 25.86
N SER A 109 10.26 4.10 26.19
CA SER A 109 10.39 2.72 26.63
C SER A 109 9.17 1.91 26.32
N VAL A 110 9.34 0.59 26.20
CA VAL A 110 8.28 -0.42 26.13
C VAL A 110 8.76 -1.63 26.95
N GLY A 111 7.86 -2.26 27.71
CA GLY A 111 8.20 -3.41 28.56
C GLY A 111 7.02 -3.86 29.40
N ASN A 112 7.27 -4.79 30.34
CA ASN A 112 6.26 -5.16 31.32
C ASN A 112 5.86 -3.98 32.20
N ALA A 113 4.60 -3.86 32.52
CA ALA A 113 4.09 -2.77 33.35
C ALA A 113 4.74 -2.77 34.74
N ASP A 114 4.91 -3.94 35.36
CA ASP A 114 5.54 -4.07 36.69
C ASP A 114 6.98 -3.53 36.73
N ASP A 115 7.73 -3.64 35.63
CA ASP A 115 9.13 -3.18 35.56
C ASP A 115 9.22 -1.65 35.32
N LEU A 116 8.18 -1.03 34.76
CA LEU A 116 8.23 0.35 34.28
C LEU A 116 7.38 1.31 35.12
N LEU A 117 6.31 0.84 35.80
CA LEU A 117 5.40 1.70 36.57
C LEU A 117 6.12 2.47 37.69
N ASP A 118 7.02 1.80 38.42
CA ASP A 118 7.76 2.42 39.52
C ASP A 118 8.76 3.50 39.04
N SER A 119 9.05 3.51 37.72
CA SER A 119 9.93 4.50 37.09
C SER A 119 9.22 5.72 36.57
N LEU A 120 7.88 5.73 36.62
CA LEU A 120 7.08 6.87 36.18
C LEU A 120 7.13 8.01 37.21
N ASP A 121 7.55 9.19 36.78
CA ASP A 121 7.45 10.42 37.55
C ASP A 121 5.96 10.84 37.74
N GLY A 122 5.64 11.60 38.79
CA GLY A 122 4.27 11.96 39.13
C GLY A 122 3.50 12.80 38.11
N ASP A 123 4.19 13.28 37.06
CA ASP A 123 3.58 14.11 35.99
C ASP A 123 3.23 13.31 34.71
N VAL A 124 3.33 11.97 34.75
CA VAL A 124 2.96 11.11 33.59
C VAL A 124 1.48 10.81 33.56
N GLU A 125 0.82 11.10 32.45
CA GLU A 125 -0.58 10.71 32.20
C GLU A 125 -0.63 9.21 31.86
N LEU A 126 -1.22 8.38 32.75
CA LEU A 126 -1.43 6.95 32.49
C LEU A 126 -2.81 6.72 31.85
N ILE A 127 -2.79 6.03 30.70
CA ILE A 127 -3.98 5.66 29.93
C ILE A 127 -4.02 4.13 29.85
N GLU A 128 -5.12 3.50 30.30
CA GLU A 128 -5.25 2.04 30.36
C GLU A 128 -6.26 1.50 29.36
N TYR A 129 -5.90 0.39 28.72
CA TYR A 129 -6.75 -0.36 27.77
C TYR A 129 -6.77 -1.85 28.16
N PRO A 130 -7.62 -2.24 29.15
CA PRO A 130 -7.58 -3.60 29.74
C PRO A 130 -7.96 -4.71 28.75
N ASP A 131 -8.76 -4.42 27.72
CA ASP A 131 -9.25 -5.41 26.74
C ASP A 131 -8.80 -5.05 25.32
N ALA A 132 -7.54 -4.68 25.16
CA ALA A 132 -7.01 -4.28 23.86
C ALA A 132 -5.55 -4.72 23.68
N LEU A 133 -5.11 -4.71 22.42
CA LEU A 133 -3.74 -4.93 22.02
C LEU A 133 -3.17 -3.66 21.41
N ILE A 134 -2.05 -3.17 21.95
CA ILE A 134 -1.25 -2.14 21.30
C ILE A 134 -0.27 -2.79 20.33
N THR A 135 -0.27 -2.31 19.08
CA THR A 135 0.68 -2.69 18.01
C THR A 135 1.23 -1.45 17.33
N PRO A 136 2.36 -1.54 16.60
CA PRO A 136 2.77 -0.44 15.72
C PRO A 136 1.66 -0.09 14.73
N GLY A 137 1.64 1.16 14.28
CA GLY A 137 0.77 1.59 13.19
C GLY A 137 1.00 0.77 11.92
N PHE A 138 -0.07 0.45 11.21
CA PHE A 138 0.03 -0.29 9.95
C PHE A 138 0.69 0.56 8.85
N ILE A 139 1.39 -0.13 7.97
CA ILE A 139 2.12 0.47 6.85
C ILE A 139 1.57 -0.12 5.55
N ASP A 140 1.02 0.74 4.70
CA ASP A 140 0.51 0.39 3.38
C ASP A 140 1.54 0.76 2.32
N THR A 141 2.15 -0.24 1.68
CA THR A 141 3.23 -0.01 0.72
C THR A 141 2.76 0.21 -0.72
N HIS A 142 1.43 0.19 -0.96
CA HIS A 142 0.84 0.48 -2.26
C HIS A 142 -0.66 0.74 -2.17
N ILE A 143 -1.07 1.97 -2.50
CA ILE A 143 -2.48 2.39 -2.48
C ILE A 143 -2.69 3.58 -3.42
N HIS A 144 -3.89 3.72 -4.01
CA HIS A 144 -4.23 4.79 -4.95
C HIS A 144 -5.26 5.78 -4.37
N LEU A 145 -4.82 7.01 -4.09
CA LEU A 145 -5.74 8.09 -3.70
C LEU A 145 -6.88 8.31 -4.70
N PRO A 146 -6.61 8.42 -6.03
CA PRO A 146 -7.67 8.77 -6.97
C PRO A 146 -8.73 7.70 -7.16
N GLN A 147 -8.45 6.46 -6.76
CA GLN A 147 -9.36 5.33 -6.94
C GLN A 147 -10.31 5.12 -5.75
N THR A 148 -10.25 5.98 -4.73
CA THR A 148 -11.15 5.94 -3.57
C THR A 148 -12.62 5.97 -3.98
N GLY A 149 -12.98 6.81 -4.95
CA GLY A 149 -14.36 6.98 -5.40
C GLY A 149 -14.93 5.80 -6.22
N MET A 150 -14.09 4.83 -6.59
CA MET A 150 -14.51 3.67 -7.39
C MET A 150 -14.23 2.32 -6.71
N ILE A 151 -13.86 2.33 -5.45
CA ILE A 151 -13.64 1.10 -4.68
C ILE A 151 -14.85 0.15 -4.79
N GLY A 152 -14.61 -1.13 -5.08
CA GLY A 152 -15.67 -2.10 -5.30
C GLY A 152 -16.38 -1.98 -6.67
N ALA A 153 -15.85 -1.19 -7.61
CA ALA A 153 -16.37 -1.15 -8.97
C ALA A 153 -16.22 -2.53 -9.64
N TYR A 154 -17.30 -2.99 -10.31
CA TYR A 154 -17.30 -4.29 -10.96
C TYR A 154 -16.27 -4.35 -12.09
N GLY A 155 -15.32 -5.25 -11.98
CA GLY A 155 -14.25 -5.43 -12.95
C GLY A 155 -14.18 -6.85 -13.49
N GLU A 156 -13.86 -7.00 -14.79
CA GLU A 156 -13.64 -8.30 -15.41
C GLU A 156 -12.15 -8.63 -15.42
N GLN A 157 -11.36 -7.84 -16.16
CA GLN A 157 -9.90 -7.98 -16.26
C GLN A 157 -9.24 -6.60 -16.15
N LEU A 158 -7.97 -6.57 -15.72
CA LEU A 158 -7.22 -5.35 -15.43
C LEU A 158 -7.37 -4.25 -16.51
N LEU A 159 -7.11 -4.56 -17.77
CA LEU A 159 -7.09 -3.55 -18.84
C LEU A 159 -8.49 -2.97 -19.17
N ASP A 160 -9.53 -3.80 -19.10
CA ASP A 160 -10.91 -3.34 -19.31
C ASP A 160 -11.39 -2.50 -18.11
N TRP A 161 -11.02 -2.92 -16.89
CA TRP A 161 -11.32 -2.21 -15.66
C TRP A 161 -10.67 -0.82 -15.60
N LEU A 162 -9.39 -0.69 -16.04
CA LEU A 162 -8.69 0.58 -16.14
C LEU A 162 -9.46 1.57 -17.04
N ASN A 163 -9.91 1.12 -18.20
CA ASN A 163 -10.61 1.98 -19.17
C ASN A 163 -12.03 2.36 -18.71
N THR A 164 -12.73 1.43 -18.04
CA THR A 164 -14.15 1.61 -17.69
C THR A 164 -14.32 2.47 -16.44
N TYR A 165 -13.48 2.28 -15.44
CA TYR A 165 -13.65 2.91 -14.11
C TYR A 165 -12.50 3.80 -13.71
N THR A 166 -11.25 3.32 -13.85
CA THR A 166 -10.08 3.97 -13.27
C THR A 166 -9.78 5.30 -13.95
N PHE A 167 -9.59 5.32 -15.26
CA PHE A 167 -9.21 6.53 -15.97
C PHE A 167 -10.28 7.64 -15.88
N PRO A 168 -11.60 7.36 -15.99
CA PRO A 168 -12.63 8.37 -15.73
C PRO A 168 -12.62 8.92 -14.31
N CYS A 169 -12.35 8.09 -13.29
CA CYS A 169 -12.25 8.53 -11.90
C CYS A 169 -11.02 9.40 -11.67
N GLU A 170 -9.86 8.96 -12.14
CA GLU A 170 -8.59 9.67 -11.96
C GLU A 170 -8.55 11.04 -12.68
N SER A 171 -9.31 11.21 -13.77
CA SER A 171 -9.37 12.49 -14.52
C SER A 171 -10.03 13.62 -13.73
N GLN A 172 -10.87 13.31 -12.75
CA GLN A 172 -11.57 14.31 -11.93
C GLN A 172 -10.60 15.09 -11.03
N PHE A 173 -9.39 14.55 -10.81
CA PHE A 173 -8.36 15.16 -9.97
C PHE A 173 -7.64 16.36 -10.63
N ALA A 174 -8.01 16.74 -11.84
CA ALA A 174 -7.67 18.05 -12.40
C ALA A 174 -8.36 19.20 -11.66
N ASP A 175 -9.47 18.93 -10.95
CA ASP A 175 -10.17 19.89 -10.11
C ASP A 175 -9.55 19.88 -8.69
N PRO A 176 -8.97 21.01 -8.23
CA PRO A 176 -8.37 21.12 -6.90
C PRO A 176 -9.39 20.93 -5.75
N GLU A 177 -10.66 21.35 -5.94
CA GLU A 177 -11.70 21.20 -4.91
C GLU A 177 -12.07 19.73 -4.75
N HIS A 178 -12.28 19.00 -5.85
CA HIS A 178 -12.47 17.56 -5.85
C HIS A 178 -11.28 16.84 -5.21
N SER A 179 -10.06 17.20 -5.59
CA SER A 179 -8.83 16.62 -5.05
C SER A 179 -8.73 16.82 -3.53
N ALA A 180 -9.06 18.00 -3.02
CA ALA A 180 -9.05 18.28 -1.59
C ALA A 180 -10.12 17.49 -0.82
N GLN A 181 -11.33 17.38 -1.38
CA GLN A 181 -12.41 16.60 -0.78
C GLN A 181 -12.06 15.11 -0.66
N VAL A 182 -11.53 14.52 -1.74
CA VAL A 182 -11.18 13.10 -1.75
C VAL A 182 -9.96 12.84 -0.87
N ALA A 183 -8.96 13.74 -0.83
CA ALA A 183 -7.81 13.61 0.05
C ALA A 183 -8.21 13.60 1.54
N ASP A 184 -9.17 14.43 1.96
CA ASP A 184 -9.70 14.44 3.32
C ASP A 184 -10.39 13.10 3.69
N ILE A 185 -11.22 12.57 2.78
CA ILE A 185 -11.86 11.26 2.95
C ILE A 185 -10.80 10.15 3.04
N PHE A 186 -9.84 10.14 2.12
CA PHE A 186 -8.80 9.13 2.03
C PHE A 186 -7.94 9.07 3.30
N ILE A 187 -7.48 10.22 3.80
CA ILE A 187 -6.69 10.29 5.04
C ILE A 187 -7.52 9.77 6.23
N LYS A 188 -8.79 10.16 6.35
CA LYS A 188 -9.67 9.67 7.41
C LYS A 188 -9.87 8.16 7.34
N GLU A 189 -10.02 7.59 6.15
CA GLU A 189 -10.15 6.15 5.97
C GLU A 189 -8.84 5.40 6.28
N LEU A 190 -7.67 5.92 5.89
CA LEU A 190 -6.38 5.35 6.31
C LEU A 190 -6.30 5.27 7.83
N LEU A 191 -6.56 6.37 8.52
CA LEU A 191 -6.44 6.47 9.97
C LEU A 191 -7.50 5.61 10.69
N ARG A 192 -8.73 5.55 10.17
CA ARG A 192 -9.80 4.69 10.68
C ARG A 192 -9.44 3.21 10.60
N ASN A 193 -8.67 2.82 9.59
CA ASN A 193 -8.18 1.46 9.41
C ASN A 193 -6.79 1.22 10.02
N GLY A 194 -6.24 2.18 10.76
CA GLY A 194 -4.98 2.03 11.49
C GLY A 194 -3.72 2.25 10.66
N THR A 195 -3.83 2.72 9.42
CA THR A 195 -2.66 2.99 8.56
C THR A 195 -2.07 4.35 8.92
N THR A 196 -0.85 4.35 9.47
CA THR A 196 -0.13 5.57 9.88
C THR A 196 0.95 5.99 8.88
N THR A 197 1.36 5.07 8.01
CA THR A 197 2.35 5.30 6.95
C THR A 197 1.85 4.65 5.67
N ALA A 198 1.90 5.37 4.55
CA ALA A 198 1.49 4.83 3.26
C ALA A 198 2.37 5.34 2.12
N LEU A 199 2.53 4.50 1.07
CA LEU A 199 3.12 4.84 -0.23
C LEU A 199 1.99 4.97 -1.25
N VAL A 200 1.69 6.21 -1.66
CA VAL A 200 0.43 6.59 -2.31
C VAL A 200 0.65 7.02 -3.76
N PHE A 201 -0.10 6.42 -4.67
CA PHE A 201 -0.24 6.90 -6.04
C PHE A 201 -1.21 8.08 -6.09
N GLY A 202 -0.78 9.21 -6.67
CA GLY A 202 -1.66 10.30 -7.09
C GLY A 202 -2.29 10.03 -8.46
N SER A 203 -2.92 11.06 -9.05
CA SER A 203 -3.31 11.11 -10.46
C SER A 203 -2.15 11.65 -11.31
N VAL A 204 -2.34 11.71 -12.63
CA VAL A 204 -1.46 12.46 -13.55
C VAL A 204 -1.49 13.96 -13.25
N HIS A 205 -2.56 14.45 -12.63
CA HIS A 205 -2.73 15.85 -12.23
C HIS A 205 -2.05 16.11 -10.88
N LYS A 206 -1.14 17.10 -10.83
CA LYS A 206 -0.37 17.47 -9.63
C LYS A 206 -1.25 17.90 -8.45
N GLU A 207 -2.45 18.40 -8.74
CA GLU A 207 -3.46 18.83 -7.78
C GLU A 207 -3.82 17.72 -6.81
N SER A 208 -3.83 16.45 -7.26
CA SER A 208 -4.08 15.28 -6.42
C SER A 208 -3.04 15.13 -5.31
N VAL A 209 -1.76 15.30 -5.65
CA VAL A 209 -0.62 15.14 -4.71
C VAL A 209 -0.51 16.36 -3.79
N GLU A 210 -0.75 17.57 -4.32
CA GLU A 210 -0.83 18.79 -3.54
C GLU A 210 -1.91 18.69 -2.44
N ALA A 211 -3.11 18.25 -2.81
CA ALA A 211 -4.22 18.08 -1.87
C ALA A 211 -3.88 17.03 -0.81
N PHE A 212 -3.33 15.88 -1.22
CA PHE A 212 -2.93 14.81 -0.31
C PHE A 212 -1.88 15.28 0.71
N PHE A 213 -0.80 15.91 0.25
CA PHE A 213 0.25 16.37 1.14
C PHE A 213 -0.20 17.50 2.07
N ASN A 214 -1.09 18.39 1.62
CA ASN A 214 -1.70 19.39 2.49
C ASN A 214 -2.51 18.74 3.62
N ALA A 215 -3.35 17.75 3.31
CA ALA A 215 -4.14 17.02 4.32
C ALA A 215 -3.23 16.21 5.28
N ALA A 216 -2.22 15.52 4.76
CA ALA A 216 -1.27 14.76 5.57
C ALA A 216 -0.42 15.67 6.48
N GLN A 217 0.04 16.83 5.99
CA GLN A 217 0.81 17.81 6.76
C GLN A 217 0.01 18.39 7.93
N ALA A 218 -1.27 18.67 7.73
CA ALA A 218 -2.13 19.22 8.77
C ALA A 218 -2.21 18.31 10.03
N LEU A 219 -2.05 17.01 9.83
CA LEU A 219 -2.03 15.99 10.88
C LEU A 219 -0.60 15.48 11.20
N ASP A 220 0.43 16.02 10.54
CA ASP A 220 1.83 15.61 10.66
C ASP A 220 2.05 14.10 10.46
N LEU A 221 1.41 13.54 9.44
CA LEU A 221 1.48 12.11 9.13
C LEU A 221 2.74 11.77 8.37
N ARG A 222 3.21 10.52 8.52
CA ARG A 222 4.32 9.98 7.73
C ARG A 222 3.80 9.38 6.43
N MET A 223 3.79 10.20 5.37
CA MET A 223 3.23 9.79 4.08
C MET A 223 4.25 9.99 2.95
N ILE A 224 4.19 9.07 2.00
CA ILE A 224 4.99 9.12 0.77
C ILE A 224 4.00 9.14 -0.39
N ALA A 225 4.14 10.07 -1.32
CA ALA A 225 3.25 10.12 -2.49
C ALA A 225 3.98 10.66 -3.73
N GLY A 226 3.42 10.37 -4.89
CA GLY A 226 3.91 10.91 -6.15
C GLY A 226 2.82 11.06 -7.20
N LYS A 227 3.01 12.08 -8.04
CA LYS A 227 2.20 12.30 -9.23
C LYS A 227 2.50 11.20 -10.24
N VAL A 228 1.46 10.57 -10.80
CA VAL A 228 1.60 9.58 -11.86
C VAL A 228 2.22 10.23 -13.11
N MET A 229 3.24 9.58 -13.66
CA MET A 229 3.84 9.88 -14.95
C MET A 229 3.28 8.89 -15.97
N MET A 230 2.54 9.42 -16.98
CA MET A 230 1.85 8.62 -17.98
C MET A 230 1.65 9.45 -19.25
N ASP A 231 2.38 9.11 -20.33
CA ASP A 231 2.45 9.92 -21.57
C ASP A 231 1.97 9.17 -22.81
N ARG A 232 1.56 7.90 -22.68
CA ARG A 232 1.04 7.10 -23.79
C ARG A 232 0.05 6.03 -23.33
N ASN A 233 -0.66 5.43 -24.29
CA ASN A 233 -1.56 4.29 -24.07
C ASN A 233 -2.61 4.52 -22.96
N ALA A 234 -3.05 5.76 -22.81
CA ALA A 234 -4.12 6.21 -21.93
C ALA A 234 -4.97 7.25 -22.68
N PRO A 235 -6.17 7.62 -22.17
CA PRO A 235 -6.98 8.66 -22.80
C PRO A 235 -6.27 10.02 -22.83
N ASP A 236 -6.47 10.79 -23.90
CA ASP A 236 -5.84 12.12 -24.10
C ASP A 236 -6.09 13.10 -22.94
N TYR A 237 -7.18 12.92 -22.19
CA TYR A 237 -7.53 13.75 -21.03
C TYR A 237 -6.79 13.33 -19.74
N LEU A 238 -5.99 12.25 -19.79
CA LEU A 238 -5.28 11.70 -18.62
C LEU A 238 -3.82 11.35 -18.96
N VAL A 239 -3.20 12.12 -19.84
CA VAL A 239 -1.77 11.98 -20.17
C VAL A 239 -1.04 13.29 -19.94
N ASP A 240 0.22 13.19 -19.57
CA ASP A 240 1.20 14.27 -19.62
C ASP A 240 2.13 14.13 -20.84
N THR A 241 3.12 15.00 -20.98
CA THR A 241 4.28 14.76 -21.84
C THR A 241 5.47 14.36 -20.96
N PRO A 242 6.53 13.76 -21.53
CA PRO A 242 7.74 13.48 -20.76
C PRO A 242 8.25 14.72 -20.01
N GLU A 243 8.26 15.89 -20.67
CA GLU A 243 8.75 17.15 -20.12
C GLU A 243 7.82 17.71 -19.03
N SER A 244 6.49 17.72 -19.26
CA SER A 244 5.54 18.21 -18.26
C SER A 244 5.47 17.29 -17.04
N GLY A 245 5.51 15.97 -17.25
CA GLY A 245 5.58 14.98 -16.16
C GLY A 245 6.83 15.18 -15.29
N TYR A 246 8.00 15.41 -15.92
CA TYR A 246 9.22 15.74 -15.22
C TYR A 246 9.14 17.07 -14.47
N ALA A 247 8.69 18.16 -15.13
CA ALA A 247 8.63 19.49 -14.54
C ALA A 247 7.67 19.56 -13.34
N ASP A 248 6.48 18.98 -13.46
CA ASP A 248 5.50 18.93 -12.37
C ASP A 248 6.00 18.05 -11.21
N SER A 249 6.64 16.91 -11.50
CA SER A 249 7.25 16.06 -10.46
C SER A 249 8.36 16.80 -9.72
N LYS A 250 9.23 17.50 -10.45
CA LYS A 250 10.31 18.29 -9.86
C LYS A 250 9.78 19.40 -8.94
N ALA A 251 8.76 20.13 -9.37
CA ALA A 251 8.13 21.16 -8.55
C ALA A 251 7.52 20.59 -7.25
N LEU A 252 6.89 19.41 -7.33
CA LEU A 252 6.36 18.72 -6.15
C LEU A 252 7.46 18.19 -5.22
N ILE A 253 8.58 17.70 -5.78
CA ILE A 253 9.76 17.29 -5.02
C ILE A 253 10.31 18.47 -4.21
N GLU A 254 10.57 19.59 -4.87
CA GLU A 254 11.12 20.81 -4.25
C GLU A 254 10.21 21.36 -3.14
N ARG A 255 8.90 21.19 -3.30
CA ARG A 255 7.91 21.68 -2.33
C ARG A 255 7.70 20.74 -1.15
N TRP A 256 7.72 19.41 -1.35
CA TRP A 256 7.19 18.47 -0.38
C TRP A 256 8.20 17.44 0.14
N HIS A 257 9.24 17.07 -0.63
CA HIS A 257 10.17 16.04 -0.18
C HIS A 257 10.97 16.50 1.05
N GLY A 258 10.92 15.71 2.12
CA GLY A 258 11.60 16.03 3.38
C GLY A 258 10.92 17.11 4.23
N LYS A 259 9.71 17.57 3.88
CA LYS A 259 8.96 18.53 4.67
C LYS A 259 8.23 17.81 5.81
N GLY A 260 8.69 18.02 7.04
CA GLY A 260 8.18 17.27 8.20
C GLY A 260 8.40 15.77 8.04
N ARG A 261 7.29 15.00 8.06
CA ARG A 261 7.31 13.55 7.90
C ARG A 261 6.95 13.09 6.48
N LEU A 262 6.89 14.01 5.50
CA LEU A 262 6.48 13.76 4.13
C LEU A 262 7.68 13.42 3.23
N SER A 263 7.46 12.55 2.24
CA SER A 263 8.45 12.21 1.21
C SER A 263 7.77 12.07 -0.16
N TYR A 264 8.51 12.38 -1.23
CA TYR A 264 8.02 12.24 -2.59
C TYR A 264 8.50 10.93 -3.22
N ALA A 265 7.65 10.33 -4.08
CA ALA A 265 7.97 9.17 -4.90
C ALA A 265 7.85 9.52 -6.39
N VAL A 266 8.89 9.28 -7.17
CA VAL A 266 8.82 9.28 -8.63
C VAL A 266 7.92 8.11 -9.04
N THR A 267 6.85 8.41 -9.81
CA THR A 267 5.74 7.46 -9.98
C THR A 267 5.40 7.23 -11.45
N PRO A 268 6.25 6.57 -12.27
CA PRO A 268 5.78 6.05 -13.55
C PRO A 268 4.69 5.01 -13.29
N ARG A 269 3.49 5.17 -13.90
CA ARG A 269 2.37 4.28 -13.57
C ARG A 269 2.75 2.82 -13.78
N PHE A 270 3.14 2.47 -14.99
CA PHE A 270 3.73 1.18 -15.36
C PHE A 270 4.30 1.29 -16.78
N ALA A 271 5.19 0.37 -17.18
CA ALA A 271 5.91 0.49 -18.45
C ALA A 271 5.02 0.66 -19.70
N PRO A 272 3.82 0.06 -19.83
CA PRO A 272 2.95 0.28 -20.97
C PRO A 272 2.52 1.74 -21.17
N THR A 273 2.32 2.51 -20.11
CA THR A 273 1.84 3.90 -20.20
C THR A 273 2.93 4.94 -20.12
N SER A 274 4.20 4.54 -20.04
CA SER A 274 5.33 5.47 -20.07
C SER A 274 6.23 5.19 -21.28
N SER A 275 6.54 6.25 -22.05
CA SER A 275 7.51 6.15 -23.15
C SER A 275 8.93 5.92 -22.63
N PRO A 276 9.88 5.48 -23.47
CA PRO A 276 11.29 5.44 -23.10
C PRO A 276 11.82 6.81 -22.63
N GLU A 277 11.35 7.88 -23.26
CA GLU A 277 11.69 9.27 -22.91
C GLU A 277 11.20 9.62 -21.50
N GLN A 278 9.95 9.28 -21.17
CA GLN A 278 9.41 9.53 -19.84
C GLN A 278 10.08 8.68 -18.75
N LEU A 279 10.38 7.40 -19.02
CA LEU A 279 11.12 6.53 -18.10
C LEU A 279 12.55 7.03 -17.87
N SER A 280 13.21 7.57 -18.92
CA SER A 280 14.53 8.20 -18.80
C SER A 280 14.50 9.43 -17.89
N LEU A 281 13.49 10.29 -18.05
CA LEU A 281 13.31 11.48 -17.19
C LEU A 281 12.94 11.09 -15.74
N ALA A 282 12.19 10.02 -15.55
CA ALA A 282 11.95 9.47 -14.20
C ALA A 282 13.26 9.03 -13.52
N GLY A 283 14.14 8.33 -14.23
CA GLY A 283 15.48 7.97 -13.74
C GLY A 283 16.38 9.18 -13.49
N GLN A 284 16.25 10.23 -14.30
CA GLN A 284 16.95 11.50 -14.09
C GLN A 284 16.53 12.17 -12.78
N LEU A 285 15.22 12.23 -12.45
CA LEU A 285 14.74 12.77 -11.18
C LEU A 285 15.35 12.06 -9.96
N LEU A 286 15.47 10.72 -10.00
CA LEU A 286 16.11 9.95 -8.93
C LEU A 286 17.59 10.26 -8.78
N THR A 287 18.28 10.56 -9.89
CA THR A 287 19.70 10.94 -9.90
C THR A 287 19.90 12.37 -9.38
N GLU A 288 19.05 13.32 -9.79
CA GLU A 288 19.13 14.71 -9.38
C GLU A 288 18.77 14.94 -7.90
N HIS A 289 17.89 14.09 -7.36
CA HIS A 289 17.37 14.23 -6.00
C HIS A 289 17.59 12.93 -5.19
N PRO A 290 18.80 12.70 -4.66
CA PRO A 290 19.08 11.50 -3.85
C PRO A 290 18.15 11.39 -2.64
N GLY A 291 17.67 10.18 -2.37
CA GLY A 291 16.77 9.89 -1.24
C GLY A 291 15.29 9.87 -1.58
N LEU A 292 14.91 10.20 -2.82
CA LEU A 292 13.55 9.99 -3.32
C LEU A 292 13.17 8.51 -3.31
N TYR A 293 11.86 8.29 -3.22
CA TYR A 293 11.27 6.99 -3.52
C TYR A 293 10.96 6.86 -5.01
N MET A 294 10.84 5.63 -5.47
CA MET A 294 10.26 5.26 -6.76
C MET A 294 9.17 4.22 -6.51
N GLN A 295 8.04 4.35 -7.18
CA GLN A 295 6.96 3.37 -7.15
C GLN A 295 6.38 3.14 -8.54
N THR A 296 6.04 1.88 -8.82
CA THR A 296 5.42 1.47 -10.10
C THR A 296 4.78 0.09 -9.96
N HIS A 297 4.02 -0.34 -10.97
CA HIS A 297 3.46 -1.69 -11.06
C HIS A 297 4.37 -2.59 -11.88
N ILE A 298 4.40 -3.88 -11.56
CA ILE A 298 5.19 -4.87 -12.29
C ILE A 298 4.53 -6.26 -12.30
N SER A 299 4.46 -6.86 -13.48
CA SER A 299 4.14 -8.28 -13.68
C SER A 299 2.90 -8.72 -12.92
N GLU A 300 1.87 -7.88 -12.93
CA GLU A 300 0.60 -8.14 -12.29
C GLU A 300 -0.23 -9.14 -13.09
N ASN A 301 -0.32 -8.95 -14.41
CA ASN A 301 -1.19 -9.72 -15.30
C ASN A 301 -0.39 -10.26 -16.50
N LEU A 302 -0.73 -11.46 -16.98
CA LEU A 302 -0.04 -12.08 -18.11
C LEU A 302 -0.21 -11.29 -19.42
N GLN A 303 -1.37 -10.66 -19.66
CA GLN A 303 -1.59 -9.83 -20.84
C GLN A 303 -0.75 -8.55 -20.79
N GLU A 304 -0.59 -7.98 -19.61
CA GLU A 304 0.30 -6.84 -19.35
C GLU A 304 1.75 -7.19 -19.69
N ILE A 305 2.24 -8.35 -19.27
CA ILE A 305 3.61 -8.82 -19.53
C ILE A 305 3.85 -8.95 -21.04
N GLU A 306 2.93 -9.57 -21.78
CA GLU A 306 3.04 -9.69 -23.24
C GLU A 306 2.97 -8.31 -23.94
N TRP A 307 2.20 -7.38 -23.38
CA TRP A 307 2.14 -6.01 -23.88
C TRP A 307 3.47 -5.28 -23.69
N VAL A 308 4.07 -5.38 -22.51
CA VAL A 308 5.42 -4.81 -22.23
C VAL A 308 6.46 -5.39 -23.16
N LYS A 309 6.48 -6.71 -23.39
CA LYS A 309 7.37 -7.38 -24.30
C LYS A 309 7.23 -6.88 -25.76
N ALA A 310 6.00 -6.57 -26.17
CA ALA A 310 5.76 -6.00 -27.50
C ALA A 310 6.22 -4.54 -27.63
N LEU A 311 6.14 -3.76 -26.53
CA LEU A 311 6.54 -2.35 -26.49
C LEU A 311 8.06 -2.16 -26.32
N PHE A 312 8.75 -3.10 -25.69
CA PHE A 312 10.19 -3.07 -25.39
C PHE A 312 10.87 -4.38 -25.84
N PRO A 313 10.86 -4.69 -27.15
CA PRO A 313 11.33 -5.98 -27.66
C PRO A 313 12.85 -6.22 -27.48
N GLU A 314 13.62 -5.16 -27.19
CA GLU A 314 15.06 -5.21 -26.91
C GLU A 314 15.38 -5.54 -25.45
N ARG A 315 14.36 -5.57 -24.55
CA ARG A 315 14.54 -5.88 -23.14
C ARG A 315 14.32 -7.38 -22.88
N LYS A 316 15.07 -7.92 -21.91
CA LYS A 316 15.01 -9.36 -21.57
C LYS A 316 13.65 -9.74 -20.98
N HIS A 317 13.12 -8.91 -20.12
CA HIS A 317 11.87 -9.10 -19.39
C HIS A 317 11.38 -7.77 -18.82
N TYR A 318 10.21 -7.77 -18.18
CA TYR A 318 9.55 -6.57 -17.68
C TYR A 318 10.45 -5.76 -16.70
N LEU A 319 11.05 -6.40 -15.70
CA LEU A 319 11.95 -5.72 -14.75
C LEU A 319 13.17 -5.08 -15.45
N ASP A 320 13.70 -5.69 -16.54
CA ASP A 320 14.82 -5.15 -17.32
C ASP A 320 14.47 -3.81 -18.00
N VAL A 321 13.19 -3.53 -18.24
CA VAL A 321 12.75 -2.19 -18.70
C VAL A 321 13.07 -1.15 -17.63
N TYR A 322 12.67 -1.37 -16.41
CA TYR A 322 12.91 -0.44 -15.31
C TYR A 322 14.40 -0.34 -14.92
N ASP A 323 15.11 -1.45 -14.95
CA ASP A 323 16.56 -1.49 -14.69
C ASP A 323 17.35 -0.66 -15.71
N HIS A 324 16.97 -0.74 -16.99
CA HIS A 324 17.58 0.03 -18.07
C HIS A 324 17.49 1.55 -17.87
N PHE A 325 16.40 2.02 -17.27
CA PHE A 325 16.17 3.44 -17.01
C PHE A 325 16.57 3.87 -15.57
N ASN A 326 17.37 3.06 -14.86
CA ASN A 326 17.87 3.34 -13.51
C ASN A 326 16.75 3.56 -12.47
N LEU A 327 15.66 2.80 -12.58
CA LEU A 327 14.51 2.90 -11.66
C LEU A 327 14.56 1.88 -10.51
N LEU A 328 15.59 1.01 -10.48
CA LEU A 328 15.82 0.08 -9.38
C LEU A 328 16.73 0.70 -8.31
N GLY A 329 16.41 0.47 -7.04
CA GLY A 329 17.21 0.96 -5.92
C GLY A 329 16.57 0.66 -4.58
N GLU A 330 17.27 1.00 -3.49
CA GLU A 330 16.85 0.70 -2.11
C GLU A 330 15.49 1.33 -1.69
N ARG A 331 15.06 2.40 -2.39
CA ARG A 331 13.79 3.09 -2.15
C ARG A 331 12.81 2.91 -3.32
N SER A 332 13.04 1.88 -4.15
CA SER A 332 12.15 1.52 -5.25
C SER A 332 11.21 0.39 -4.82
N VAL A 333 9.89 0.64 -4.91
CA VAL A 333 8.84 -0.31 -4.56
C VAL A 333 8.06 -0.67 -5.81
N PHE A 334 7.96 -1.96 -6.07
CA PHE A 334 7.25 -2.53 -7.21
C PHE A 334 5.98 -3.23 -6.72
N ALA A 335 4.80 -2.77 -7.16
CA ALA A 335 3.54 -3.36 -6.77
C ALA A 335 3.26 -4.67 -7.51
N HIS A 336 2.56 -5.58 -6.84
CA HIS A 336 2.10 -6.89 -7.30
C HIS A 336 3.19 -7.95 -7.46
N GLY A 337 3.96 -7.93 -8.54
CA GLY A 337 5.01 -8.93 -8.79
C GLY A 337 4.50 -10.38 -8.86
N VAL A 338 3.23 -10.59 -9.26
CA VAL A 338 2.56 -11.91 -9.26
C VAL A 338 3.31 -12.93 -10.10
N HIS A 339 3.81 -12.49 -11.26
CA HIS A 339 4.44 -13.35 -12.25
C HIS A 339 5.97 -13.14 -12.35
N LEU A 340 6.63 -12.77 -11.25
CA LEU A 340 8.09 -12.69 -11.19
C LEU A 340 8.74 -14.08 -11.31
N CYS A 341 9.96 -14.12 -11.84
CA CYS A 341 10.80 -15.32 -11.85
C CYS A 341 12.01 -15.15 -10.91
N ASN A 342 12.75 -16.26 -10.67
CA ASN A 342 13.91 -16.24 -9.78
C ASN A 342 15.00 -15.22 -10.20
N GLU A 343 15.23 -15.01 -11.49
CA GLU A 343 16.21 -14.04 -12.00
C GLU A 343 15.81 -12.60 -11.61
N GLN A 344 14.54 -12.26 -11.79
CA GLN A 344 14.00 -10.95 -11.42
C GLN A 344 14.05 -10.73 -9.90
N CYS A 345 13.69 -11.74 -9.09
CA CYS A 345 13.81 -11.67 -7.63
C CYS A 345 15.27 -11.46 -7.19
N ALA A 346 16.22 -12.17 -7.81
CA ALA A 346 17.64 -11.99 -7.52
C ALA A 346 18.12 -10.56 -7.85
N ARG A 347 17.63 -9.98 -8.97
CA ARG A 347 17.96 -8.59 -9.33
C ARG A 347 17.37 -7.57 -8.39
N LEU A 348 16.10 -7.74 -7.99
CA LEU A 348 15.46 -6.90 -6.96
C LEU A 348 16.25 -6.92 -5.63
N ALA A 349 16.67 -8.10 -5.19
CA ALA A 349 17.50 -8.24 -4.00
C ALA A 349 18.85 -7.53 -4.12
N GLN A 350 19.55 -7.67 -5.27
CA GLN A 350 20.84 -7.02 -5.53
C GLN A 350 20.75 -5.49 -5.47
N THR A 351 19.65 -4.91 -5.93
CA THR A 351 19.42 -3.46 -5.91
C THR A 351 18.82 -2.95 -4.60
N GLY A 352 18.41 -3.85 -3.72
CA GLY A 352 17.70 -3.51 -2.48
C GLY A 352 16.27 -3.05 -2.71
N SER A 353 15.72 -3.24 -3.92
CA SER A 353 14.34 -2.91 -4.26
C SER A 353 13.35 -3.80 -3.50
N ALA A 354 12.14 -3.31 -3.28
CA ALA A 354 11.09 -3.98 -2.52
C ALA A 354 9.86 -4.30 -3.38
N ILE A 355 9.05 -5.24 -2.90
CA ILE A 355 7.74 -5.59 -3.48
C ILE A 355 6.63 -5.18 -2.53
N ALA A 356 5.56 -4.60 -3.07
CA ALA A 356 4.28 -4.45 -2.38
C ALA A 356 3.37 -5.62 -2.74
N PHE A 357 3.10 -6.50 -1.78
CA PHE A 357 2.18 -7.61 -1.93
C PHE A 357 0.74 -7.13 -1.78
N CYS A 358 -0.05 -7.21 -2.85
CA CYS A 358 -1.42 -6.71 -2.95
C CYS A 358 -2.44 -7.86 -3.13
N PRO A 359 -2.65 -8.71 -2.10
CA PRO A 359 -3.42 -9.95 -2.27
C PRO A 359 -4.87 -9.70 -2.66
N THR A 360 -5.52 -8.69 -2.10
CA THR A 360 -6.92 -8.38 -2.35
C THR A 360 -7.16 -8.02 -3.81
N SER A 361 -6.36 -7.10 -4.35
CA SER A 361 -6.44 -6.68 -5.74
C SER A 361 -6.09 -7.81 -6.71
N ASN A 362 -5.00 -8.55 -6.44
CA ASN A 362 -4.58 -9.68 -7.28
C ASN A 362 -5.70 -10.74 -7.43
N LEU A 363 -6.46 -10.98 -6.36
CA LEU A 363 -7.61 -11.88 -6.38
C LEU A 363 -8.83 -11.26 -7.06
N PHE A 364 -9.14 -10.01 -6.75
CA PHE A 364 -10.31 -9.30 -7.28
C PHE A 364 -10.26 -9.13 -8.79
N LEU A 365 -9.10 -8.77 -9.34
CA LEU A 365 -8.87 -8.61 -10.78
C LEU A 365 -8.46 -9.92 -11.49
N GLY A 366 -8.33 -11.04 -10.75
CA GLY A 366 -7.94 -12.32 -11.32
C GLY A 366 -6.51 -12.35 -11.84
N SER A 367 -5.61 -11.52 -11.32
CA SER A 367 -4.22 -11.41 -11.72
C SER A 367 -3.40 -12.66 -11.41
N GLY A 368 -3.70 -13.33 -10.28
CA GLY A 368 -3.05 -14.58 -9.87
C GLY A 368 -2.65 -14.61 -8.39
N LEU A 369 -1.80 -15.59 -8.04
CA LEU A 369 -1.35 -15.82 -6.67
C LEU A 369 0.12 -15.43 -6.51
N PHE A 370 0.40 -14.41 -5.70
CA PHE A 370 1.78 -13.97 -5.42
C PHE A 370 2.57 -15.04 -4.67
N ASN A 371 3.78 -15.33 -5.14
CA ASN A 371 4.64 -16.38 -4.58
C ASN A 371 5.61 -15.80 -3.53
N LEU A 372 5.09 -15.52 -2.32
CA LEU A 372 5.88 -14.98 -1.21
C LEU A 372 7.11 -15.85 -0.87
N PRO A 373 7.02 -17.21 -0.76
CA PRO A 373 8.19 -18.04 -0.46
C PRO A 373 9.33 -17.91 -1.47
N MET A 374 9.01 -17.73 -2.76
CA MET A 374 10.03 -17.50 -3.79
C MET A 374 10.75 -16.17 -3.58
N VAL A 375 10.00 -15.11 -3.29
CA VAL A 375 10.52 -13.76 -3.09
C VAL A 375 11.39 -13.70 -1.83
N GLU A 376 10.94 -14.30 -0.73
CA GLU A 376 11.68 -14.42 0.54
C GLU A 376 12.98 -15.21 0.40
N LYS A 377 12.97 -16.31 -0.37
CA LYS A 377 14.19 -17.09 -0.67
C LYS A 377 15.31 -16.23 -1.28
N HIS A 378 14.96 -15.20 -2.02
CA HIS A 378 15.89 -14.22 -2.59
C HIS A 378 16.19 -13.04 -1.66
N LYS A 379 15.59 -12.97 -0.46
CA LYS A 379 15.73 -11.88 0.51
C LYS A 379 15.31 -10.52 -0.04
N VAL A 380 14.29 -10.49 -0.87
CA VAL A 380 13.64 -9.25 -1.29
C VAL A 380 12.74 -8.75 -0.17
N ASN A 381 12.84 -7.49 0.19
CA ASN A 381 11.92 -6.89 1.15
C ASN A 381 10.49 -6.88 0.61
N VAL A 382 9.55 -7.31 1.43
CA VAL A 382 8.12 -7.32 1.09
C VAL A 382 7.33 -6.54 2.13
N GLY A 383 6.55 -5.59 1.67
CA GLY A 383 5.49 -4.94 2.45
C GLY A 383 4.11 -5.36 1.95
N LEU A 384 3.08 -5.05 2.71
CA LEU A 384 1.69 -5.29 2.34
C LEU A 384 1.10 -4.04 1.70
N GLY A 385 0.35 -4.19 0.60
CA GLY A 385 -0.41 -3.12 -0.06
C GLY A 385 -1.89 -3.42 -0.12
N THR A 386 -2.75 -2.46 0.21
CA THR A 386 -4.21 -2.59 0.04
C THR A 386 -4.63 -2.46 -1.40
N ASP A 387 -3.91 -1.63 -2.14
CA ASP A 387 -4.19 -1.31 -3.54
C ASP A 387 -5.64 -0.86 -3.79
N VAL A 388 -6.17 0.03 -2.95
CA VAL A 388 -7.45 0.70 -3.23
C VAL A 388 -7.32 1.46 -4.55
N GLY A 389 -8.14 1.23 -5.61
CA GLY A 389 -9.45 0.56 -5.69
C GLY A 389 -9.46 -0.77 -6.45
N GLY A 390 -8.34 -1.34 -6.98
CA GLY A 390 -8.29 -2.75 -7.36
C GLY A 390 -8.45 -3.62 -6.12
N GLY A 391 -7.87 -3.25 -5.00
CA GLY A 391 -8.22 -3.74 -3.68
C GLY A 391 -9.53 -3.15 -3.17
N THR A 392 -10.32 -3.97 -2.46
CA THR A 392 -11.70 -3.67 -2.08
C THR A 392 -11.86 -3.14 -0.66
N SER A 393 -10.76 -2.84 0.03
CA SER A 393 -10.78 -2.40 1.44
C SER A 393 -9.54 -1.58 1.78
N PHE A 394 -9.70 -0.57 2.64
CA PHE A 394 -8.61 0.13 3.31
C PHE A 394 -8.02 -0.67 4.48
N SER A 395 -8.67 -1.75 4.90
CA SER A 395 -8.27 -2.51 6.09
C SER A 395 -7.09 -3.42 5.81
N ILE A 396 -5.97 -3.15 6.47
CA ILE A 396 -4.79 -4.03 6.49
C ILE A 396 -5.13 -5.41 7.09
N LEU A 397 -6.03 -5.47 8.09
CA LEU A 397 -6.47 -6.75 8.65
C LEU A 397 -7.20 -7.61 7.60
N GLN A 398 -8.11 -7.02 6.81
CA GLN A 398 -8.77 -7.73 5.71
C GLN A 398 -7.78 -8.12 4.61
N THR A 399 -6.80 -7.27 4.31
CA THR A 399 -5.74 -7.57 3.34
C THR A 399 -4.88 -8.76 3.82
N LEU A 400 -4.60 -8.86 5.12
CA LEU A 400 -3.92 -10.02 5.72
C LEU A 400 -4.75 -11.31 5.64
N ASN A 401 -6.08 -11.22 5.78
CA ASN A 401 -6.97 -12.35 5.57
C ASN A 401 -6.85 -12.91 4.14
N GLU A 402 -6.82 -12.03 3.13
CA GLU A 402 -6.61 -12.46 1.75
C GLU A 402 -5.19 -13.00 1.53
N ALA A 403 -4.16 -12.39 2.11
CA ALA A 403 -2.79 -12.89 2.06
C ALA A 403 -2.69 -14.33 2.61
N TYR A 404 -3.33 -14.60 3.74
CA TYR A 404 -3.41 -15.96 4.32
C TYR A 404 -4.02 -16.96 3.33
N LYS A 405 -5.16 -16.61 2.71
CA LYS A 405 -5.83 -17.49 1.73
C LYS A 405 -4.97 -17.75 0.49
N VAL A 406 -4.29 -16.71 -0.03
CA VAL A 406 -3.35 -16.84 -1.15
C VAL A 406 -2.25 -17.83 -0.83
N MET A 407 -1.69 -17.78 0.37
CA MET A 407 -0.66 -18.73 0.82
C MET A 407 -1.21 -20.15 0.95
N GLN A 408 -2.40 -20.34 1.55
CA GLN A 408 -3.05 -21.65 1.67
C GLN A 408 -3.31 -22.29 0.31
N MET A 409 -3.75 -21.52 -0.69
CA MET A 409 -3.98 -22.02 -2.06
C MET A 409 -2.69 -22.48 -2.74
N GLN A 410 -1.53 -22.06 -2.29
CA GLN A 410 -0.21 -22.46 -2.80
C GLN A 410 0.47 -23.53 -1.93
N GLY A 411 -0.23 -24.06 -0.93
CA GLY A 411 0.29 -25.08 -0.01
C GLY A 411 1.34 -24.55 0.97
N ALA A 412 1.44 -23.21 1.09
CA ALA A 412 2.29 -22.54 2.07
C ALA A 412 1.47 -22.05 3.27
N ARG A 413 2.15 -21.68 4.36
CA ARG A 413 1.50 -21.16 5.56
C ARG A 413 1.96 -19.73 5.82
N LEU A 414 1.02 -18.85 6.09
CA LEU A 414 1.32 -17.51 6.60
C LEU A 414 1.10 -17.52 8.11
N ASN A 415 2.21 -17.51 8.86
CA ASN A 415 2.17 -17.44 10.32
C ASN A 415 1.63 -16.06 10.76
N PRO A 416 0.82 -15.97 11.84
CA PRO A 416 0.28 -14.70 12.32
C PRO A 416 1.33 -13.64 12.64
N PHE A 417 2.48 -14.02 13.22
CA PHE A 417 3.58 -13.08 13.49
C PHE A 417 4.24 -12.58 12.19
N LYS A 418 4.35 -13.43 11.16
CA LYS A 418 4.76 -12.99 9.82
C LYS A 418 3.76 -12.04 9.19
N SER A 419 2.47 -12.24 9.43
CA SER A 419 1.41 -11.33 9.00
C SER A 419 1.56 -9.95 9.64
N LEU A 420 1.75 -9.89 10.96
CA LEU A 420 2.02 -8.63 11.67
C LEU A 420 3.31 -7.97 11.16
N TYR A 421 4.37 -8.75 10.95
CA TYR A 421 5.60 -8.25 10.38
C TYR A 421 5.39 -7.57 9.03
N LEU A 422 4.68 -8.21 8.08
CA LEU A 422 4.39 -7.64 6.75
C LEU A 422 3.60 -6.33 6.84
N ALA A 423 2.67 -6.24 7.79
CA ALA A 423 1.83 -5.07 8.02
C ALA A 423 2.53 -3.92 8.76
N THR A 424 3.69 -4.17 9.37
CA THR A 424 4.40 -3.21 10.24
C THR A 424 5.88 -3.11 9.88
N LEU A 425 6.78 -3.86 10.55
CA LEU A 425 8.23 -3.77 10.35
C LEU A 425 8.67 -4.17 8.93
N GLY A 426 8.00 -5.14 8.29
CA GLY A 426 8.25 -5.53 6.90
C GLY A 426 7.96 -4.39 5.93
N GLY A 427 6.80 -3.71 6.11
CA GLY A 427 6.47 -2.49 5.37
C GLY A 427 7.49 -1.37 5.61
N ALA A 428 7.91 -1.16 6.88
CA ALA A 428 8.95 -0.19 7.21
C ALA A 428 10.28 -0.49 6.51
N ARG A 429 10.73 -1.75 6.51
CA ARG A 429 11.95 -2.18 5.79
C ARG A 429 11.83 -2.01 4.28
N ALA A 430 10.66 -2.33 3.71
CA ALA A 430 10.39 -2.09 2.29
C ALA A 430 10.50 -0.61 1.90
N LEU A 431 10.17 0.28 2.85
CA LEU A 431 10.25 1.74 2.68
C LEU A 431 11.54 2.37 3.26
N ARG A 432 12.48 1.57 3.81
CA ARG A 432 13.69 2.08 4.50
C ARG A 432 13.36 3.08 5.62
N LEU A 433 12.36 2.73 6.42
CA LEU A 433 11.85 3.52 7.56
C LEU A 433 11.91 2.74 8.89
N GLU A 434 12.58 1.58 8.94
CA GLU A 434 12.66 0.70 10.11
C GLU A 434 13.39 1.31 11.32
N ASP A 435 14.10 2.39 11.12
CA ASP A 435 14.71 3.23 12.15
C ASP A 435 13.75 4.30 12.71
N LYS A 436 12.54 4.41 12.15
CA LYS A 436 11.54 5.44 12.50
C LYS A 436 10.21 4.85 12.93
N VAL A 437 9.70 3.85 12.21
CA VAL A 437 8.35 3.27 12.40
C VAL A 437 8.37 1.75 12.20
N GLY A 438 7.23 1.08 12.41
CA GLY A 438 7.06 -0.35 12.18
C GLY A 438 7.40 -1.24 13.37
N SER A 439 8.00 -0.69 14.44
CA SER A 439 8.17 -1.35 15.73
C SER A 439 8.02 -0.34 16.87
N LEU A 440 7.81 -0.83 18.11
CA LEU A 440 7.64 0.03 19.29
C LEU A 440 8.95 0.21 20.09
N LYS A 441 10.11 -0.02 19.47
CA LYS A 441 11.40 0.14 20.13
C LYS A 441 11.67 1.61 20.51
N PRO A 442 12.42 1.84 21.62
CA PRO A 442 12.84 3.19 22.02
C PRO A 442 13.53 3.95 20.89
N GLY A 443 13.20 5.24 20.75
CA GLY A 443 13.68 6.15 19.70
C GLY A 443 12.81 6.21 18.45
N ASN A 444 11.95 5.22 18.21
CA ASN A 444 10.98 5.27 17.10
C ASN A 444 9.91 6.35 17.33
N GLU A 445 9.28 6.77 16.26
CA GLU A 445 8.09 7.62 16.30
C GLU A 445 6.93 6.85 16.94
N ALA A 446 6.17 7.53 17.77
CA ALA A 446 5.04 6.92 18.46
C ALA A 446 3.82 6.82 17.53
N ASP A 447 3.97 5.97 16.52
CA ASP A 447 2.93 5.56 15.58
C ASP A 447 2.44 4.17 16.02
N PHE A 448 1.25 4.10 16.65
CA PHE A 448 0.72 2.86 17.19
C PHE A 448 -0.81 2.81 17.16
N LEU A 449 -1.34 1.60 17.29
CA LEU A 449 -2.77 1.30 17.29
C LEU A 449 -3.20 0.71 18.61
N VAL A 450 -4.44 0.95 18.96
CA VAL A 450 -5.16 0.25 20.00
C VAL A 450 -6.23 -0.61 19.33
N LEU A 451 -6.04 -1.94 19.33
CA LEU A 451 -6.96 -2.91 18.74
C LEU A 451 -7.87 -3.46 19.83
N ASP A 452 -9.17 -3.19 19.72
CA ASP A 452 -10.20 -3.52 20.70
C ASP A 452 -10.67 -4.97 20.56
N TYR A 453 -10.50 -5.76 21.62
CA TYR A 453 -10.99 -7.14 21.67
C TYR A 453 -12.52 -7.23 21.72
N ASN A 454 -13.19 -6.16 22.13
CA ASN A 454 -14.63 -6.06 22.26
C ASN A 454 -15.32 -5.30 21.12
N ALA A 455 -14.62 -5.07 20.00
CA ALA A 455 -15.12 -4.30 18.86
C ALA A 455 -16.45 -4.80 18.31
N THR A 456 -16.70 -6.11 18.35
CA THR A 456 -17.99 -6.72 17.99
C THR A 456 -18.30 -7.90 18.93
N PRO A 457 -19.60 -8.26 19.13
CA PRO A 457 -19.95 -9.41 19.97
C PRO A 457 -19.29 -10.71 19.52
N LEU A 458 -19.15 -10.95 18.20
CA LEU A 458 -18.50 -12.13 17.66
C LEU A 458 -17.00 -12.14 17.97
N LEU A 459 -16.32 -11.02 17.75
CA LEU A 459 -14.89 -10.89 18.02
C LEU A 459 -14.60 -11.11 19.51
N SER A 460 -15.35 -10.45 20.39
CA SER A 460 -15.23 -10.63 21.85
C SER A 460 -15.46 -12.08 22.27
N TYR A 461 -16.51 -12.72 21.74
CA TYR A 461 -16.79 -14.12 22.04
C TYR A 461 -15.65 -15.06 21.60
N ARG A 462 -15.13 -14.84 20.35
CA ARG A 462 -14.06 -15.69 19.80
C ARG A 462 -12.73 -15.49 20.51
N LEU A 463 -12.37 -14.24 20.85
CA LEU A 463 -11.10 -13.93 21.53
C LEU A 463 -11.06 -14.52 22.98
N LYS A 464 -12.21 -14.63 23.66
CA LYS A 464 -12.28 -15.32 24.96
C LYS A 464 -11.95 -16.82 24.88
N GLN A 465 -11.96 -17.41 23.70
CA GLN A 465 -11.60 -18.80 23.45
C GLN A 465 -10.14 -18.95 22.97
N ALA A 466 -9.45 -17.85 22.69
CA ALA A 466 -8.05 -17.87 22.27
C ALA A 466 -7.16 -18.25 23.47
N LYS A 467 -6.18 -19.12 23.22
CA LYS A 467 -5.32 -19.70 24.27
C LYS A 467 -4.06 -18.87 24.50
N ASP A 468 -3.61 -18.19 23.47
CA ASP A 468 -2.34 -17.46 23.43
C ASP A 468 -2.39 -16.29 22.45
N ILE A 469 -1.29 -15.55 22.39
CA ILE A 469 -1.17 -14.37 21.51
C ILE A 469 -1.17 -14.75 20.02
N GLU A 470 -0.72 -15.96 19.65
CA GLU A 470 -0.74 -16.41 18.27
C GLU A 470 -2.20 -16.59 17.78
N GLU A 471 -3.06 -17.24 18.60
CA GLU A 471 -4.48 -17.36 18.29
C GLU A 471 -5.20 -16.00 18.30
N ILE A 472 -4.88 -15.10 19.23
CA ILE A 472 -5.45 -13.75 19.28
C ILE A 472 -5.12 -13.01 17.98
N LEU A 473 -3.86 -12.99 17.57
CA LEU A 473 -3.41 -12.31 16.36
C LEU A 473 -4.05 -12.92 15.10
N PHE A 474 -4.15 -14.26 15.03
CA PHE A 474 -4.82 -14.93 13.92
C PHE A 474 -6.31 -14.56 13.83
N VAL A 475 -7.01 -14.48 14.94
CA VAL A 475 -8.41 -14.03 14.97
C VAL A 475 -8.54 -12.59 14.50
N LEU A 476 -7.68 -11.67 14.99
CA LEU A 476 -7.68 -10.26 14.57
C LEU A 476 -7.47 -10.12 13.07
N MET A 477 -6.51 -10.84 12.48
CA MET A 477 -6.23 -10.77 11.05
C MET A 477 -7.29 -11.46 10.17
N THR A 478 -8.13 -12.36 10.71
CA THR A 478 -9.10 -13.12 9.89
C THR A 478 -10.51 -12.60 9.97
N ILE A 479 -10.94 -12.05 11.10
CA ILE A 479 -12.28 -11.52 11.31
C ILE A 479 -12.30 -10.06 11.82
N GLY A 480 -11.13 -9.46 12.03
CA GLY A 480 -11.00 -8.05 12.32
C GLY A 480 -11.22 -7.18 11.08
N ASP A 481 -11.69 -5.97 11.31
CA ASP A 481 -11.88 -4.93 10.30
C ASP A 481 -11.64 -3.53 10.92
N ASP A 482 -12.10 -2.45 10.26
CA ASP A 482 -11.99 -1.09 10.76
C ASP A 482 -12.57 -0.89 12.16
N ARG A 483 -13.62 -1.65 12.53
CA ARG A 483 -14.23 -1.62 13.87
C ARG A 483 -13.27 -2.12 14.96
N THR A 484 -12.30 -2.95 14.59
CA THR A 484 -11.27 -3.46 15.52
C THR A 484 -10.29 -2.36 15.94
N VAL A 485 -10.07 -1.36 15.08
CA VAL A 485 -9.21 -0.23 15.39
C VAL A 485 -9.97 0.74 16.29
N LYS A 486 -9.66 0.74 17.60
CA LYS A 486 -10.24 1.66 18.56
C LYS A 486 -9.64 3.04 18.43
N GLN A 487 -8.30 3.12 18.43
CA GLN A 487 -7.59 4.38 18.30
C GLN A 487 -6.34 4.20 17.41
N THR A 488 -6.04 5.27 16.68
CA THR A 488 -4.82 5.40 15.87
C THR A 488 -4.04 6.61 16.37
N TRP A 489 -2.79 6.38 16.72
CA TRP A 489 -1.84 7.37 17.20
C TRP A 489 -0.72 7.55 16.18
N SER A 490 -0.39 8.79 15.84
CA SER A 490 0.71 9.12 14.92
C SER A 490 1.56 10.25 15.48
N GLY A 491 2.87 10.04 15.62
CA GLY A 491 3.77 10.98 16.29
C GLY A 491 3.32 11.32 17.71
N GLY A 492 2.75 10.35 18.45
CA GLY A 492 2.25 10.52 19.80
C GLY A 492 0.96 11.36 19.91
N ARG A 493 0.30 11.67 18.78
CA ARG A 493 -0.99 12.38 18.73
C ARG A 493 -2.10 11.40 18.36
N LEU A 494 -3.24 11.52 19.04
CA LEU A 494 -4.45 10.80 18.69
C LEU A 494 -5.01 11.39 17.40
N VAL A 495 -5.03 10.59 16.31
CA VAL A 495 -5.48 11.02 14.98
C VAL A 495 -6.77 10.35 14.54
N HIS A 496 -7.16 9.28 15.22
CA HIS A 496 -8.47 8.63 15.07
C HIS A 496 -8.91 8.03 16.40
N ASP A 497 -10.20 8.21 16.73
CA ASP A 497 -10.87 7.58 17.87
C ASP A 497 -12.26 7.13 17.41
N ARG A 498 -12.50 5.83 17.51
CA ARG A 498 -13.81 5.27 17.19
C ARG A 498 -14.86 5.55 18.30
N GLY A 499 -14.40 5.81 19.52
CA GLY A 499 -15.24 5.92 20.73
C GLY A 499 -15.34 4.62 21.53
#